data_a679b6ac575cc6e838915d48d97db5a0
#
_entry.id   a679b6ac575cc6e838915d48d97db5a0
#
_cell.length_a   1.000
_cell.length_b   1.000
_cell.length_c   1.000
_cell.angle_alpha   90.00
_cell.angle_beta   90.00
_cell.angle_gamma   90.00
#
_symmetry.space_group_name_H-M   'P 1'
#
loop_
_entity.id
_entity.type
_entity.pdbx_description
1 polymer ?
#
loop_
_entity_poly.entity_id
_entity_poly.type
_entity_poly.pdbx_seq_one_letter_code
_entity_poly.pdbx_strand_id
1 'polypeptide(L)'
;MVKVGINGFGRIGRNVLRAALGNPDLQIVAINDLTDSKTLAHLLKYDSLLGTLPVPVDAADGALQVDGQRITVFSERDPANIPWKDAGVEVVIEATGFFTEREKAAVHITSGGAKRVIISAPAKNDDLTVVMGVNHTLYDPAQHFVISNGSCTTNGLAPAAQVLHQQFGIEHGLMNTTHAYTNSQALHDQPEKDLRGARAAALSIVPYSSGAAKALGKVIPELDGKLTGYSLRVPVPVVSIVDLTVTLSRNVTAEEVNDAFRQAATSGPLKGILGYSDEPLVSSDYQGDPRSSIIDGLSTLVIGGNMVKILSWYDNEWGFSNRLVDLAVLMDKKGL
;
A
#
# COMPACT_ATOMS: atom_id res chain seq x y z
N MET A 1 -12.07 17.87 7.18
CA MET A 1 -12.08 16.45 7.64
C MET A 1 -12.87 15.65 6.63
N VAL A 2 -12.20 14.84 5.85
CA VAL A 2 -12.80 14.04 4.80
C VAL A 2 -13.58 12.84 5.35
N LYS A 3 -14.77 12.59 4.83
CA LYS A 3 -15.59 11.42 5.17
C LYS A 3 -15.33 10.30 4.18
N VAL A 4 -14.83 9.18 4.69
CA VAL A 4 -14.37 8.05 3.88
C VAL A 4 -15.30 6.84 4.04
N GLY A 5 -15.62 6.20 2.93
CA GLY A 5 -16.23 4.87 2.86
C GLY A 5 -15.19 3.82 2.46
N ILE A 6 -15.32 2.60 2.98
CA ILE A 6 -14.45 1.47 2.62
C ILE A 6 -15.30 0.40 1.95
N ASN A 7 -14.98 0.07 0.70
CA ASN A 7 -15.55 -1.09 0.01
C ASN A 7 -14.61 -2.28 0.13
N GLY A 8 -15.03 -3.32 0.86
CA GLY A 8 -14.22 -4.47 1.22
C GLY A 8 -13.50 -4.29 2.57
N PHE A 9 -14.01 -4.97 3.60
CA PHE A 9 -13.48 -4.89 4.95
C PHE A 9 -12.60 -6.10 5.31
N GLY A 10 -11.78 -6.51 4.32
CA GLY A 10 -10.72 -7.50 4.46
C GLY A 10 -9.53 -6.99 5.27
N ARG A 11 -8.34 -7.57 5.06
CA ARG A 11 -7.10 -7.15 5.76
C ARG A 11 -6.84 -5.64 5.59
N ILE A 12 -6.78 -5.16 4.35
CA ILE A 12 -6.47 -3.74 4.05
C ILE A 12 -7.57 -2.81 4.57
N GLY A 13 -8.84 -3.12 4.33
CA GLY A 13 -9.94 -2.27 4.82
C GLY A 13 -9.94 -2.10 6.34
N ARG A 14 -9.70 -3.18 7.12
CA ARG A 14 -9.57 -3.10 8.57
C ARG A 14 -8.33 -2.34 9.02
N ASN A 15 -7.20 -2.53 8.33
CA ASN A 15 -5.97 -1.79 8.64
C ASN A 15 -6.11 -0.30 8.34
N VAL A 16 -6.81 0.08 7.27
CA VAL A 16 -7.14 1.48 6.97
C VAL A 16 -7.97 2.09 8.11
N LEU A 17 -9.01 1.39 8.59
CA LEU A 17 -9.79 1.90 9.71
C LEU A 17 -8.94 2.06 10.96
N ARG A 18 -8.10 1.07 11.31
CA ARG A 18 -7.17 1.15 12.44
C ARG A 18 -6.18 2.32 12.30
N ALA A 19 -5.62 2.55 11.10
CA ALA A 19 -4.71 3.66 10.82
C ALA A 19 -5.39 5.03 10.85
N ALA A 20 -6.69 5.07 10.56
CA ALA A 20 -7.50 6.29 10.59
C ALA A 20 -7.96 6.70 12.00
N LEU A 21 -7.90 5.80 12.99
CA LEU A 21 -8.34 6.12 14.35
C LEU A 21 -7.52 7.28 14.94
N GLY A 22 -8.23 8.26 15.48
CA GLY A 22 -7.60 9.46 16.07
C GLY A 22 -7.04 10.46 15.05
N ASN A 23 -7.18 10.23 13.75
CA ASN A 23 -6.77 11.20 12.73
C ASN A 23 -7.80 12.36 12.67
N PRO A 24 -7.41 13.62 12.95
CA PRO A 24 -8.35 14.74 12.96
C PRO A 24 -8.81 15.16 11.56
N ASP A 25 -8.11 14.76 10.51
CA ASP A 25 -8.37 15.16 9.13
C ASP A 25 -9.26 14.16 8.36
N LEU A 26 -9.52 12.95 8.94
CA LEU A 26 -10.24 11.88 8.26
C LEU A 26 -11.19 11.13 9.20
N GLN A 27 -12.38 10.78 8.70
CA GLN A 27 -13.35 9.98 9.42
C GLN A 27 -13.88 8.86 8.53
N ILE A 28 -13.80 7.60 9.00
CA ILE A 28 -14.51 6.48 8.36
C ILE A 28 -15.96 6.51 8.81
N VAL A 29 -16.88 6.69 7.87
CA VAL A 29 -18.32 6.83 8.17
C VAL A 29 -19.16 5.64 7.69
N ALA A 30 -18.66 4.89 6.69
CA ALA A 30 -19.35 3.73 6.18
C ALA A 30 -18.38 2.64 5.69
N ILE A 31 -18.87 1.40 5.70
CA ILE A 31 -18.18 0.22 5.21
C ILE A 31 -19.18 -0.55 4.34
N ASN A 32 -18.73 -1.19 3.27
CA ASN A 32 -19.48 -2.21 2.56
C ASN A 32 -18.71 -3.52 2.59
N ASP A 33 -19.35 -4.57 3.09
CA ASP A 33 -18.84 -5.94 3.07
C ASP A 33 -20.01 -6.92 3.11
N LEU A 34 -19.85 -8.10 2.50
CA LEU A 34 -20.89 -9.12 2.46
C LEU A 34 -21.01 -9.92 3.76
N THR A 35 -20.09 -9.72 4.68
CA THR A 35 -20.01 -10.34 6.00
C THR A 35 -20.87 -9.57 7.01
N ASP A 36 -21.48 -10.25 7.96
CA ASP A 36 -22.30 -9.63 9.01
C ASP A 36 -21.48 -8.74 9.96
N SER A 37 -22.14 -7.71 10.53
CA SER A 37 -21.51 -6.72 11.39
C SER A 37 -20.83 -7.32 12.64
N LYS A 38 -21.36 -8.43 13.20
CA LYS A 38 -20.79 -9.08 14.39
C LYS A 38 -19.43 -9.70 14.06
N THR A 39 -19.32 -10.38 12.94
CA THR A 39 -18.07 -10.97 12.45
C THR A 39 -17.07 -9.87 12.09
N LEU A 40 -17.52 -8.79 11.43
CA LEU A 40 -16.65 -7.65 11.08
C LEU A 40 -16.11 -6.95 12.35
N ALA A 41 -16.95 -6.73 13.37
CA ALA A 41 -16.53 -6.17 14.65
C ALA A 41 -15.48 -7.05 15.34
N HIS A 42 -15.70 -8.36 15.37
CA HIS A 42 -14.76 -9.32 15.96
C HIS A 42 -13.40 -9.28 15.27
N LEU A 43 -13.38 -9.35 13.93
CA LEU A 43 -12.14 -9.32 13.14
C LEU A 43 -11.44 -7.95 13.16
N LEU A 44 -12.17 -6.86 13.40
CA LEU A 44 -11.56 -5.55 13.63
C LEU A 44 -10.91 -5.48 15.02
N LYS A 45 -11.59 -6.01 16.03
CA LYS A 45 -11.11 -6.00 17.42
C LYS A 45 -9.89 -6.89 17.61
N TYR A 46 -9.91 -8.10 17.07
CA TYR A 46 -8.86 -9.10 17.26
C TYR A 46 -8.16 -9.37 15.94
N ASP A 47 -6.88 -9.08 15.88
CA ASP A 47 -6.05 -9.29 14.71
C ASP A 47 -4.81 -10.11 15.10
N SER A 48 -4.54 -11.18 14.35
CA SER A 48 -3.44 -12.10 14.67
C SER A 48 -2.05 -11.46 14.48
N LEU A 49 -1.96 -10.38 13.67
CA LEU A 49 -0.71 -9.70 13.39
C LEU A 49 -0.58 -8.40 14.16
N LEU A 50 -1.64 -7.58 14.20
CA LEU A 50 -1.63 -6.29 14.88
C LEU A 50 -2.13 -6.35 16.34
N GLY A 51 -2.54 -7.52 16.80
CA GLY A 51 -3.07 -7.68 18.16
C GLY A 51 -4.46 -7.07 18.36
N THR A 52 -4.87 -7.03 19.62
CA THR A 52 -6.18 -6.50 20.01
C THR A 52 -6.21 -4.98 19.88
N LEU A 53 -7.22 -4.45 19.19
CA LEU A 53 -7.42 -3.01 19.07
C LEU A 53 -7.75 -2.40 20.46
N PRO A 54 -7.00 -1.39 20.95
CA PRO A 54 -7.11 -0.91 22.34
C PRO A 54 -8.28 0.05 22.58
N VAL A 55 -9.30 0.05 21.70
CA VAL A 55 -10.53 0.83 21.87
C VAL A 55 -11.77 -0.07 21.85
N PRO A 56 -12.91 0.36 22.40
CA PRO A 56 -14.17 -0.39 22.32
C PRO A 56 -14.59 -0.63 20.86
N VAL A 57 -14.97 -1.86 20.55
CA VAL A 57 -15.52 -2.24 19.24
C VAL A 57 -16.72 -3.16 19.47
N ASP A 58 -17.89 -2.73 19.03
CA ASP A 58 -19.14 -3.45 19.15
C ASP A 58 -19.87 -3.50 17.79
N ALA A 59 -20.67 -4.55 17.61
CA ALA A 59 -21.60 -4.64 16.49
C ALA A 59 -22.94 -4.02 16.88
N ALA A 60 -23.52 -3.26 15.97
CA ALA A 60 -24.89 -2.76 16.04
C ALA A 60 -25.67 -3.20 14.81
N ASP A 61 -27.00 -3.04 14.81
CA ASP A 61 -27.81 -3.34 13.64
C ASP A 61 -27.42 -2.42 12.47
N GLY A 62 -26.93 -3.02 11.38
CA GLY A 62 -26.45 -2.31 10.19
C GLY A 62 -25.25 -1.36 10.46
N ALA A 63 -24.46 -1.59 11.52
CA ALA A 63 -23.34 -0.71 11.85
C ALA A 63 -22.27 -1.38 12.73
N LEU A 64 -21.10 -0.73 12.81
CA LEU A 64 -20.12 -0.93 13.87
C LEU A 64 -20.11 0.29 14.78
N GLN A 65 -19.85 0.04 16.07
CA GLN A 65 -19.51 1.09 17.05
C GLN A 65 -18.01 0.95 17.33
N VAL A 66 -17.22 1.94 17.01
CA VAL A 66 -15.78 1.92 17.22
C VAL A 66 -15.37 3.19 17.94
N ASP A 67 -14.84 3.07 19.13
CA ASP A 67 -14.44 4.22 19.98
C ASP A 67 -15.57 5.28 20.13
N GLY A 68 -16.80 4.83 20.33
CA GLY A 68 -17.99 5.69 20.42
C GLY A 68 -18.52 6.23 19.08
N GLN A 69 -17.82 6.00 17.97
CA GLN A 69 -18.26 6.40 16.65
C GLN A 69 -19.10 5.30 15.99
N ARG A 70 -20.26 5.66 15.43
CA ARG A 70 -21.09 4.78 14.61
C ARG A 70 -20.60 4.81 13.16
N ILE A 71 -20.33 3.63 12.60
CA ILE A 71 -19.91 3.41 11.20
C ILE A 71 -20.99 2.55 10.54
N THR A 72 -21.66 3.07 9.52
CA THR A 72 -22.70 2.34 8.78
C THR A 72 -22.10 1.15 8.04
N VAL A 73 -22.76 -0.01 8.08
CA VAL A 73 -22.36 -1.21 7.33
C VAL A 73 -23.40 -1.51 6.27
N PHE A 74 -22.99 -1.42 5.01
CA PHE A 74 -23.76 -1.90 3.86
C PHE A 74 -23.35 -3.33 3.51
N SER A 75 -24.21 -4.06 2.81
CA SER A 75 -23.94 -5.43 2.36
C SER A 75 -24.35 -5.61 0.90
N GLU A 76 -23.78 -4.79 0.04
CA GLU A 76 -24.07 -4.75 -1.39
C GLU A 76 -22.97 -5.42 -2.19
N ARG A 77 -23.36 -6.40 -3.04
CA ARG A 77 -22.43 -7.09 -3.94
C ARG A 77 -22.06 -6.24 -5.14
N ASP A 78 -23.04 -5.53 -5.70
CA ASP A 78 -22.84 -4.62 -6.80
C ASP A 78 -22.53 -3.22 -6.27
N PRO A 79 -21.33 -2.67 -6.54
CA PRO A 79 -20.93 -1.38 -6.03
C PRO A 79 -21.85 -0.22 -6.52
N ALA A 80 -22.58 -0.42 -7.60
CA ALA A 80 -23.56 0.56 -8.09
C ALA A 80 -24.74 0.79 -7.14
N ASN A 81 -25.01 -0.18 -6.26
CA ASN A 81 -26.13 -0.13 -5.31
C ASN A 81 -25.72 0.40 -3.92
N ILE A 82 -24.44 0.70 -3.70
CA ILE A 82 -23.98 1.19 -2.40
C ILE A 82 -24.32 2.68 -2.28
N PRO A 83 -25.16 3.09 -1.32
CA PRO A 83 -25.62 4.48 -1.22
C PRO A 83 -24.60 5.34 -0.43
N TRP A 84 -23.41 5.53 -0.98
CA TRP A 84 -22.35 6.31 -0.33
C TRP A 84 -22.76 7.72 0.02
N LYS A 85 -23.52 8.37 -0.87
CA LYS A 85 -24.02 9.72 -0.66
C LYS A 85 -24.90 9.85 0.58
N ASP A 86 -25.77 8.86 0.83
CA ASP A 86 -26.69 8.87 1.97
C ASP A 86 -25.94 8.74 3.31
N ALA A 87 -24.78 8.07 3.30
CA ALA A 87 -23.87 8.00 4.44
C ALA A 87 -22.92 9.21 4.54
N GLY A 88 -23.00 10.15 3.59
CA GLY A 88 -22.16 11.34 3.52
C GLY A 88 -20.71 11.07 3.13
N VAL A 89 -20.44 9.94 2.46
CA VAL A 89 -19.10 9.56 2.00
C VAL A 89 -18.65 10.47 0.86
N GLU A 90 -17.47 11.02 0.97
CA GLU A 90 -16.83 11.86 -0.05
C GLU A 90 -15.78 11.09 -0.85
N VAL A 91 -14.99 10.25 -0.19
CA VAL A 91 -13.96 9.42 -0.83
C VAL A 91 -14.23 7.95 -0.51
N VAL A 92 -14.21 7.08 -1.51
CA VAL A 92 -14.28 5.63 -1.32
C VAL A 92 -12.88 5.03 -1.45
N ILE A 93 -12.48 4.22 -0.48
CA ILE A 93 -11.32 3.33 -0.60
C ILE A 93 -11.83 1.97 -1.08
N GLU A 94 -11.51 1.64 -2.33
CA GLU A 94 -11.83 0.35 -2.94
C GLU A 94 -10.78 -0.69 -2.54
N ALA A 95 -11.12 -1.57 -1.62
CA ALA A 95 -10.24 -2.55 -1.00
C ALA A 95 -10.68 -4.01 -1.19
N THR A 96 -11.61 -4.27 -2.11
CA THR A 96 -12.05 -5.64 -2.43
C THR A 96 -11.04 -6.41 -3.28
N GLY A 97 -10.23 -5.71 -4.07
CA GLY A 97 -9.34 -6.29 -5.07
C GLY A 97 -10.04 -6.70 -6.38
N PHE A 98 -11.37 -6.51 -6.50
CA PHE A 98 -12.14 -6.88 -7.69
C PHE A 98 -12.33 -5.73 -8.68
N PHE A 99 -12.49 -4.50 -8.19
CA PHE A 99 -12.81 -3.32 -9.00
C PHE A 99 -11.54 -2.48 -9.24
N THR A 100 -10.55 -3.10 -9.92
CA THR A 100 -9.23 -2.49 -10.18
C THR A 100 -9.12 -1.84 -11.56
N GLU A 101 -10.21 -1.80 -12.34
CA GLU A 101 -10.31 -1.05 -13.59
C GLU A 101 -11.05 0.25 -13.34
N ARG A 102 -10.59 1.35 -13.97
CA ARG A 102 -11.16 2.69 -13.79
C ARG A 102 -12.68 2.71 -13.91
N GLU A 103 -13.20 2.11 -14.98
CA GLU A 103 -14.63 2.12 -15.30
C GLU A 103 -15.44 1.37 -14.22
N LYS A 104 -14.88 0.28 -13.69
CA LYS A 104 -15.52 -0.50 -12.64
C LYS A 104 -15.51 0.21 -11.29
N ALA A 105 -14.42 0.92 -10.98
CA ALA A 105 -14.32 1.68 -9.74
C ALA A 105 -15.12 2.99 -9.79
N ALA A 106 -15.27 3.59 -10.98
CA ALA A 106 -16.00 4.83 -11.15
C ALA A 106 -17.48 4.73 -10.77
N VAL A 107 -18.07 3.53 -10.67
CA VAL A 107 -19.46 3.34 -10.23
C VAL A 107 -19.70 3.83 -8.81
N HIS A 108 -18.68 3.84 -7.96
CA HIS A 108 -18.77 4.45 -6.62
C HIS A 108 -19.06 5.97 -6.69
N ILE A 109 -18.64 6.62 -7.79
CA ILE A 109 -18.91 8.04 -8.06
C ILE A 109 -20.26 8.17 -8.78
N THR A 110 -20.40 7.50 -9.92
CA THR A 110 -21.52 7.72 -10.84
C THR A 110 -22.86 7.24 -10.29
N SER A 111 -22.88 6.14 -9.55
CA SER A 111 -24.06 5.54 -8.93
C SER A 111 -24.09 5.78 -7.43
N GLY A 112 -22.99 5.54 -6.73
CA GLY A 112 -22.91 5.67 -5.28
C GLY A 112 -22.85 7.11 -4.78
N GLY A 113 -22.47 8.07 -5.61
CA GLY A 113 -22.45 9.50 -5.32
C GLY A 113 -21.27 9.98 -4.46
N ALA A 114 -20.20 9.19 -4.35
CA ALA A 114 -18.94 9.67 -3.82
C ALA A 114 -18.28 10.67 -4.78
N LYS A 115 -17.36 11.49 -4.29
CA LYS A 115 -16.63 12.46 -5.12
C LYS A 115 -15.40 11.84 -5.77
N ARG A 116 -14.74 10.91 -5.07
CA ARG A 116 -13.47 10.29 -5.49
C ARG A 116 -13.40 8.82 -5.08
N VAL A 117 -12.54 8.08 -5.78
CA VAL A 117 -12.21 6.69 -5.45
C VAL A 117 -10.71 6.51 -5.40
N ILE A 118 -10.22 5.84 -4.35
CA ILE A 118 -8.86 5.37 -4.21
C ILE A 118 -8.88 3.84 -4.32
N ILE A 119 -8.22 3.29 -5.34
CA ILE A 119 -8.06 1.84 -5.52
C ILE A 119 -6.83 1.40 -4.74
N SER A 120 -6.99 0.45 -3.81
CA SER A 120 -5.93 -0.11 -2.96
C SER A 120 -5.12 -1.21 -3.66
N ALA A 121 -4.94 -1.11 -4.96
CA ALA A 121 -4.22 -2.06 -5.81
C ALA A 121 -3.71 -1.37 -7.07
N PRO A 122 -2.75 -1.97 -7.81
CA PRO A 122 -2.43 -1.51 -9.16
C PRO A 122 -3.68 -1.51 -10.04
N ALA A 123 -3.95 -0.39 -10.68
CA ALA A 123 -5.15 -0.22 -11.47
C ALA A 123 -4.86 -0.15 -12.98
N LYS A 124 -5.92 -0.46 -13.78
CA LYS A 124 -5.92 -0.28 -15.23
C LYS A 124 -6.70 0.99 -15.56
N ASN A 125 -6.13 1.81 -16.44
CA ASN A 125 -6.74 3.03 -16.96
C ASN A 125 -7.12 4.04 -15.86
N ASP A 126 -6.48 3.97 -14.69
CA ASP A 126 -6.64 4.94 -13.61
C ASP A 126 -6.25 6.35 -14.07
N ASP A 127 -6.88 7.38 -13.51
CA ASP A 127 -6.58 8.77 -13.86
C ASP A 127 -5.16 9.14 -13.41
N LEU A 128 -4.70 8.57 -12.28
CA LEU A 128 -3.35 8.75 -11.74
C LEU A 128 -3.00 7.60 -10.80
N THR A 129 -1.81 7.03 -10.95
CA THR A 129 -1.20 6.17 -9.91
C THR A 129 -0.34 7.06 -9.00
N VAL A 130 -0.63 7.08 -7.70
CA VAL A 130 0.05 7.95 -6.71
C VAL A 130 0.86 7.10 -5.73
N VAL A 131 2.11 7.50 -5.54
CA VAL A 131 2.96 7.09 -4.42
C VAL A 131 3.29 8.34 -3.60
N MET A 132 2.89 8.34 -2.33
CA MET A 132 3.14 9.45 -1.43
C MET A 132 4.65 9.70 -1.27
N GLY A 133 5.04 10.97 -1.25
CA GLY A 133 6.45 11.38 -1.24
C GLY A 133 7.14 11.38 -2.61
N VAL A 134 6.61 10.63 -3.58
CA VAL A 134 7.22 10.49 -4.93
C VAL A 134 6.53 11.41 -5.94
N ASN A 135 5.28 11.15 -6.27
CA ASN A 135 4.54 11.91 -7.29
C ASN A 135 3.18 12.46 -6.82
N HIS A 136 2.92 12.46 -5.54
CA HIS A 136 1.65 12.93 -4.95
C HIS A 136 1.32 14.40 -5.26
N THR A 137 2.33 15.19 -5.63
CA THR A 137 2.16 16.58 -6.04
C THR A 137 1.42 16.71 -7.37
N LEU A 138 1.42 15.66 -8.20
CA LEU A 138 0.74 15.61 -9.51
C LEU A 138 -0.78 15.47 -9.37
N TYR A 139 -1.32 15.16 -8.17
CA TYR A 139 -2.76 15.11 -8.00
C TYR A 139 -3.41 16.46 -8.29
N ASP A 140 -4.32 16.45 -9.24
CA ASP A 140 -5.15 17.58 -9.65
C ASP A 140 -6.63 17.21 -9.47
N PRO A 141 -7.37 17.89 -8.57
CA PRO A 141 -8.78 17.58 -8.32
C PRO A 141 -9.70 17.82 -9.51
N ALA A 142 -9.28 18.62 -10.49
CA ALA A 142 -10.06 18.87 -11.69
C ALA A 142 -10.01 17.71 -12.70
N GLN A 143 -8.99 16.86 -12.62
CA GLN A 143 -8.71 15.82 -13.62
C GLN A 143 -8.74 14.38 -13.05
N HIS A 144 -8.41 14.19 -11.77
CA HIS A 144 -8.19 12.88 -11.18
C HIS A 144 -9.32 12.50 -10.24
N PHE A 145 -10.16 11.57 -10.68
CA PHE A 145 -11.35 11.09 -9.95
C PHE A 145 -11.19 9.67 -9.42
N VAL A 146 -10.52 8.80 -10.19
CA VAL A 146 -10.24 7.41 -9.84
C VAL A 146 -8.73 7.23 -9.78
N ILE A 147 -8.20 7.13 -8.57
CA ILE A 147 -6.77 7.12 -8.30
C ILE A 147 -6.35 5.75 -7.78
N SER A 148 -5.21 5.24 -8.25
CA SER A 148 -4.58 4.05 -7.67
C SER A 148 -3.48 4.47 -6.69
N ASN A 149 -3.41 3.82 -5.52
CA ASN A 149 -2.26 3.96 -4.62
C ASN A 149 -1.12 2.96 -4.96
N GLY A 150 -1.18 2.33 -6.15
CA GLY A 150 -0.24 1.29 -6.54
C GLY A 150 -0.36 0.03 -5.68
N SER A 151 0.74 -0.70 -5.53
CA SER A 151 0.85 -1.84 -4.62
C SER A 151 1.70 -1.50 -3.40
N CYS A 152 1.65 -2.34 -2.35
CA CYS A 152 2.57 -2.24 -1.23
C CYS A 152 4.04 -2.30 -1.68
N THR A 153 4.36 -3.18 -2.64
CA THR A 153 5.71 -3.27 -3.21
C THR A 153 6.09 -2.03 -4.02
N THR A 154 5.15 -1.42 -4.77
CA THR A 154 5.41 -0.15 -5.47
C THR A 154 5.74 0.97 -4.47
N ASN A 155 5.00 1.04 -3.36
CA ASN A 155 5.27 1.99 -2.28
C ASN A 155 6.60 1.70 -1.55
N GLY A 156 6.99 0.43 -1.42
CA GLY A 156 8.28 0.03 -0.84
C GLY A 156 9.47 0.33 -1.75
N LEU A 157 9.27 0.24 -3.07
CA LEU A 157 10.32 0.41 -4.08
C LEU A 157 10.53 1.87 -4.49
N ALA A 158 9.45 2.61 -4.75
CA ALA A 158 9.52 3.90 -5.41
C ALA A 158 10.30 4.97 -4.62
N PRO A 159 10.16 5.10 -3.29
CA PRO A 159 10.97 6.04 -2.52
C PRO A 159 12.48 5.75 -2.61
N ALA A 160 12.86 4.48 -2.52
CA ALA A 160 14.26 4.07 -2.62
C ALA A 160 14.82 4.33 -4.04
N ALA A 161 14.07 3.95 -5.07
CA ALA A 161 14.46 4.18 -6.45
C ALA A 161 14.55 5.68 -6.79
N GLN A 162 13.66 6.51 -6.24
CA GLN A 162 13.70 7.96 -6.41
C GLN A 162 14.98 8.57 -5.87
N VAL A 163 15.39 8.21 -4.65
CA VAL A 163 16.64 8.72 -4.05
C VAL A 163 17.84 8.32 -4.90
N LEU A 164 17.95 7.03 -5.26
CA LEU A 164 19.06 6.57 -6.08
C LEU A 164 19.09 7.23 -7.44
N HIS A 165 17.93 7.41 -8.08
CA HIS A 165 17.86 8.04 -9.41
C HIS A 165 18.19 9.52 -9.37
N GLN A 166 17.64 10.27 -8.42
CA GLN A 166 17.87 11.71 -8.30
C GLN A 166 19.32 12.06 -7.92
N GLN A 167 19.96 11.25 -7.07
CA GLN A 167 21.31 11.52 -6.58
C GLN A 167 22.41 10.97 -7.47
N PHE A 168 22.16 9.83 -8.11
CA PHE A 168 23.22 9.06 -8.78
C PHE A 168 22.89 8.65 -10.21
N GLY A 169 21.62 8.76 -10.65
CA GLY A 169 21.14 8.32 -11.95
C GLY A 169 21.08 6.78 -12.05
N ILE A 170 19.90 6.21 -12.17
CA ILE A 170 19.75 4.78 -12.46
C ILE A 170 19.76 4.58 -13.97
N GLU A 171 20.65 3.73 -14.47
CA GLU A 171 20.70 3.30 -15.87
C GLU A 171 19.77 2.12 -16.11
N HIS A 172 19.93 1.06 -15.33
CA HIS A 172 19.08 -0.13 -15.34
C HIS A 172 19.25 -0.93 -14.03
N GLY A 173 18.35 -1.89 -13.80
CA GLY A 173 18.45 -2.73 -12.63
C GLY A 173 17.43 -3.86 -12.56
N LEU A 174 17.63 -4.70 -11.55
CA LEU A 174 16.77 -5.82 -11.22
C LEU A 174 16.26 -5.66 -9.80
N MET A 175 14.97 -5.90 -9.61
CA MET A 175 14.40 -5.97 -8.27
C MET A 175 13.82 -7.37 -7.99
N ASN A 176 14.01 -7.82 -6.79
CA ASN A 176 13.24 -8.91 -6.22
C ASN A 176 12.53 -8.40 -4.97
N THR A 177 11.29 -8.82 -4.74
CA THR A 177 10.71 -8.67 -3.41
C THR A 177 10.53 -10.04 -2.76
N THR A 178 11.21 -10.24 -1.63
CA THR A 178 10.92 -11.36 -0.75
C THR A 178 9.73 -10.97 0.10
N HIS A 179 8.56 -11.52 -0.24
CA HIS A 179 7.27 -11.00 0.18
C HIS A 179 6.54 -11.98 1.09
N ALA A 180 5.95 -11.46 2.14
CA ALA A 180 5.02 -12.20 2.99
C ALA A 180 3.89 -12.82 2.15
N TYR A 181 3.35 -13.97 2.58
CA TYR A 181 2.17 -14.53 1.94
C TYR A 181 0.93 -13.64 2.14
N THR A 182 0.00 -13.71 1.21
CA THR A 182 -1.23 -12.91 1.27
C THR A 182 -2.44 -13.79 0.96
N ASN A 183 -3.64 -13.26 1.18
CA ASN A 183 -4.90 -13.97 0.92
C ASN A 183 -5.11 -14.40 -0.55
N SER A 184 -4.26 -13.95 -1.47
CA SER A 184 -4.25 -14.42 -2.86
C SER A 184 -3.56 -15.77 -3.04
N GLN A 185 -2.94 -16.32 -1.99
CA GLN A 185 -2.25 -17.60 -2.02
C GLN A 185 -3.07 -18.69 -1.30
N ALA A 186 -2.84 -19.93 -1.70
CA ALA A 186 -3.51 -21.08 -1.12
C ALA A 186 -2.94 -21.44 0.26
N LEU A 187 -3.81 -21.79 1.21
CA LEU A 187 -3.37 -22.36 2.50
C LEU A 187 -2.84 -23.80 2.32
N HIS A 188 -3.56 -24.61 1.55
CA HIS A 188 -3.15 -25.94 1.07
C HIS A 188 -3.18 -25.98 -0.44
N ASP A 189 -2.55 -26.98 -1.05
CA ASP A 189 -2.54 -27.16 -2.51
C ASP A 189 -3.98 -27.18 -3.06
N GLN A 190 -4.29 -26.29 -3.99
CA GLN A 190 -5.61 -26.17 -4.61
C GLN A 190 -5.49 -25.69 -6.07
N PRO A 191 -6.50 -25.92 -6.92
CA PRO A 191 -6.49 -25.46 -8.31
C PRO A 191 -6.41 -23.93 -8.42
N GLU A 192 -5.41 -23.44 -9.12
CA GLU A 192 -5.19 -22.02 -9.45
C GLU A 192 -4.67 -21.89 -10.88
N LYS A 193 -4.85 -20.68 -11.49
CA LYS A 193 -4.30 -20.43 -12.84
C LYS A 193 -2.78 -20.49 -12.87
N ASP A 194 -2.14 -19.92 -11.89
CA ASP A 194 -0.69 -20.03 -11.67
C ASP A 194 -0.42 -21.27 -10.83
N LEU A 195 0.15 -22.30 -11.45
CA LEU A 195 0.47 -23.55 -10.78
C LEU A 195 1.47 -23.39 -9.62
N ARG A 196 2.28 -22.34 -9.61
CA ARG A 196 3.12 -22.00 -8.45
C ARG A 196 2.29 -21.41 -7.32
N GLY A 197 1.33 -20.53 -7.62
CA GLY A 197 0.38 -19.99 -6.65
C GLY A 197 -0.59 -21.04 -6.08
N ALA A 198 -0.77 -22.17 -6.78
CA ALA A 198 -1.59 -23.30 -6.35
C ALA A 198 -1.04 -24.06 -5.12
N ARG A 199 0.20 -23.78 -4.70
CA ARG A 199 0.89 -24.51 -3.64
C ARG A 199 0.73 -23.83 -2.28
N ALA A 200 0.85 -24.63 -1.21
CA ALA A 200 0.70 -24.19 0.18
C ALA A 200 1.68 -23.05 0.54
N ALA A 201 1.14 -21.87 0.80
CA ALA A 201 1.90 -20.65 1.02
C ALA A 201 2.81 -20.68 2.25
N ALA A 202 2.34 -21.31 3.34
CA ALA A 202 3.06 -21.35 4.62
C ALA A 202 4.17 -22.43 4.66
N LEU A 203 4.36 -23.19 3.57
CA LEU A 203 5.35 -24.27 3.50
C LEU A 203 6.38 -24.07 2.37
N SER A 204 6.16 -23.11 1.48
CA SER A 204 6.90 -23.02 0.22
C SER A 204 7.47 -21.63 -0.03
N ILE A 205 8.65 -21.58 -0.65
CA ILE A 205 9.11 -20.37 -1.35
C ILE A 205 8.50 -20.42 -2.76
N VAL A 206 7.64 -19.43 -3.09
CA VAL A 206 6.89 -19.44 -4.34
C VAL A 206 7.34 -18.26 -5.22
N PRO A 207 8.01 -18.49 -6.37
CA PRO A 207 8.24 -17.44 -7.35
C PRO A 207 6.90 -16.96 -7.91
N TYR A 208 6.70 -15.65 -7.88
CA TYR A 208 5.44 -15.00 -8.27
C TYR A 208 5.71 -13.79 -9.15
N SER A 209 4.85 -13.49 -10.10
CA SER A 209 5.00 -12.29 -10.91
C SER A 209 4.80 -11.03 -10.05
N SER A 210 5.54 -9.96 -10.35
CA SER A 210 5.36 -8.66 -9.74
C SER A 210 5.25 -7.59 -10.80
N GLY A 211 4.19 -6.79 -10.72
CA GLY A 211 4.02 -5.60 -11.55
C GLY A 211 4.69 -4.34 -10.99
N ALA A 212 5.36 -4.42 -9.83
CA ALA A 212 5.87 -3.25 -9.12
C ALA A 212 6.96 -2.49 -9.91
N ALA A 213 7.88 -3.19 -10.55
CA ALA A 213 8.90 -2.56 -11.38
C ALA A 213 8.29 -1.84 -12.60
N LYS A 214 7.28 -2.43 -13.24
CA LYS A 214 6.54 -1.80 -14.34
C LYS A 214 5.70 -0.61 -13.86
N ALA A 215 5.09 -0.72 -12.66
CA ALA A 215 4.32 0.37 -12.07
C ALA A 215 5.20 1.57 -11.70
N LEU A 216 6.50 1.35 -11.47
CA LEU A 216 7.45 2.42 -11.18
C LEU A 216 7.53 3.45 -12.32
N GLY A 217 7.49 3.02 -13.59
CA GLY A 217 7.45 3.92 -14.74
C GLY A 217 6.23 4.85 -14.79
N LYS A 218 5.11 4.47 -14.13
CA LYS A 218 3.94 5.36 -13.99
C LYS A 218 4.17 6.49 -12.98
N VAL A 219 4.99 6.28 -11.96
CA VAL A 219 5.21 7.22 -10.85
C VAL A 219 6.54 7.97 -10.95
N ILE A 220 7.52 7.37 -11.64
CA ILE A 220 8.83 7.97 -11.99
C ILE A 220 9.08 7.67 -13.48
N PRO A 221 8.58 8.52 -14.40
CA PRO A 221 8.63 8.24 -15.84
C PRO A 221 10.04 8.01 -16.39
N GLU A 222 11.05 8.62 -15.79
CA GLU A 222 12.45 8.48 -16.18
C GLU A 222 13.00 7.07 -15.95
N LEU A 223 12.31 6.26 -15.15
CA LEU A 223 12.64 4.86 -14.88
C LEU A 223 11.82 3.86 -15.69
N ASP A 224 10.97 4.33 -16.61
CA ASP A 224 10.19 3.42 -17.46
C ASP A 224 11.11 2.54 -18.31
N GLY A 225 10.88 1.23 -18.26
CA GLY A 225 11.69 0.24 -18.96
C GLY A 225 13.09 -0.04 -18.39
N LYS A 226 13.56 0.74 -17.40
CA LYS A 226 14.89 0.56 -16.80
C LYS A 226 14.96 -0.51 -15.72
N LEU A 227 13.83 -0.84 -15.09
CA LEU A 227 13.75 -1.82 -14.02
C LEU A 227 12.79 -2.96 -14.38
N THR A 228 13.18 -4.18 -14.02
CA THR A 228 12.30 -5.36 -14.07
C THR A 228 12.55 -6.24 -12.85
N GLY A 229 11.67 -7.22 -12.63
CA GLY A 229 11.85 -8.11 -11.49
C GLY A 229 10.64 -9.00 -11.23
N TYR A 230 10.70 -9.71 -10.11
CA TYR A 230 9.68 -10.66 -9.67
C TYR A 230 9.56 -10.65 -8.14
N SER A 231 8.67 -11.49 -7.62
CA SER A 231 8.47 -11.70 -6.19
C SER A 231 8.83 -13.14 -5.82
N LEU A 232 9.42 -13.32 -4.66
CA LEU A 232 9.49 -14.60 -3.96
C LEU A 232 8.56 -14.53 -2.76
N ARG A 233 7.44 -15.27 -2.81
CA ARG A 233 6.58 -15.41 -1.63
C ARG A 233 7.22 -16.39 -0.67
N VAL A 234 7.27 -16.05 0.61
CA VAL A 234 7.92 -16.83 1.68
C VAL A 234 6.95 -17.12 2.81
N PRO A 235 7.21 -18.16 3.64
CA PRO A 235 6.37 -18.54 4.78
C PRO A 235 6.46 -17.55 5.96
N VAL A 236 6.23 -16.27 5.70
CA VAL A 236 6.21 -15.18 6.67
C VAL A 236 4.85 -14.45 6.54
N PRO A 237 4.14 -14.18 7.64
CA PRO A 237 2.77 -13.66 7.56
C PRO A 237 2.67 -12.17 7.24
N VAL A 238 3.69 -11.40 7.55
CA VAL A 238 3.73 -9.94 7.38
C VAL A 238 5.16 -9.44 7.33
N VAL A 239 5.37 -8.26 6.82
CA VAL A 239 6.65 -7.60 6.51
C VAL A 239 7.38 -8.28 5.36
N SER A 240 7.66 -7.48 4.38
CA SER A 240 8.32 -7.85 3.14
C SER A 240 9.58 -7.01 2.94
N ILE A 241 10.43 -7.43 2.01
CA ILE A 241 11.67 -6.71 1.71
C ILE A 241 11.85 -6.60 0.19
N VAL A 242 12.18 -5.41 -0.29
CA VAL A 242 12.67 -5.18 -1.64
C VAL A 242 14.18 -5.35 -1.64
N ASP A 243 14.68 -6.21 -2.49
CA ASP A 243 16.08 -6.38 -2.86
C ASP A 243 16.26 -5.72 -4.24
N LEU A 244 16.89 -4.55 -4.28
CA LEU A 244 17.10 -3.76 -5.48
C LEU A 244 18.59 -3.73 -5.83
N THR A 245 18.93 -4.20 -7.03
CA THR A 245 20.26 -4.09 -7.60
C THR A 245 20.20 -3.21 -8.85
N VAL A 246 20.97 -2.12 -8.88
CA VAL A 246 20.99 -1.15 -9.98
C VAL A 246 22.41 -0.82 -10.42
N THR A 247 22.56 -0.49 -11.70
CA THR A 247 23.74 0.19 -12.22
C THR A 247 23.46 1.69 -12.24
N LEU A 248 24.35 2.46 -11.61
CA LEU A 248 24.28 3.92 -11.53
C LEU A 248 25.12 4.58 -12.62
N SER A 249 24.79 5.82 -12.98
CA SER A 249 25.49 6.59 -14.01
C SER A 249 26.88 7.11 -13.57
N ARG A 250 27.20 6.99 -12.28
CA ARG A 250 28.51 7.34 -11.74
C ARG A 250 28.97 6.39 -10.65
N ASN A 251 30.25 6.37 -10.38
CA ASN A 251 30.81 5.64 -9.26
C ASN A 251 30.37 6.26 -7.92
N VAL A 252 30.14 5.40 -6.95
CA VAL A 252 29.72 5.73 -5.59
C VAL A 252 30.39 4.80 -4.58
N THR A 253 30.36 5.19 -3.33
CA THR A 253 30.66 4.32 -2.18
C THR A 253 29.36 3.93 -1.49
N ALA A 254 29.39 2.87 -0.69
CA ALA A 254 28.24 2.46 0.14
C ALA A 254 27.83 3.58 1.12
N GLU A 255 28.82 4.32 1.65
CA GLU A 255 28.57 5.43 2.57
C GLU A 255 27.86 6.61 1.87
N GLU A 256 28.29 7.00 0.66
CA GLU A 256 27.58 8.03 -0.14
C GLU A 256 26.11 7.64 -0.39
N VAL A 257 25.85 6.36 -0.68
CA VAL A 257 24.48 5.84 -0.88
C VAL A 257 23.68 5.92 0.42
N ASN A 258 24.27 5.48 1.52
CA ASN A 258 23.63 5.49 2.84
C ASN A 258 23.35 6.93 3.32
N ASP A 259 24.28 7.88 3.10
CA ASP A 259 24.09 9.28 3.45
C ASP A 259 22.94 9.93 2.66
N ALA A 260 22.80 9.62 1.36
CA ALA A 260 21.67 10.08 0.56
C ALA A 260 20.33 9.60 1.14
N PHE A 261 20.26 8.34 1.60
CA PHE A 261 19.07 7.79 2.24
C PHE A 261 18.80 8.39 3.63
N ARG A 262 19.82 8.57 4.47
CA ARG A 262 19.70 9.25 5.78
C ARG A 262 19.13 10.66 5.61
N GLN A 263 19.66 11.40 4.65
CA GLN A 263 19.15 12.74 4.36
C GLN A 263 17.71 12.74 3.90
N ALA A 264 17.36 11.87 2.94
CA ALA A 264 16.00 11.76 2.40
C ALA A 264 14.98 11.31 3.45
N ALA A 265 15.38 10.45 4.40
CA ALA A 265 14.52 9.98 5.50
C ALA A 265 14.20 11.08 6.53
N THR A 266 15.07 12.08 6.68
CA THR A 266 14.93 13.13 7.70
C THR A 266 14.36 14.45 7.19
N SER A 267 14.39 14.66 5.87
CA SER A 267 13.99 15.93 5.25
C SER A 267 13.30 15.73 3.90
N GLY A 268 12.60 16.78 3.43
CA GLY A 268 11.94 16.78 2.13
C GLY A 268 10.66 15.93 2.06
N PRO A 269 10.20 15.60 0.86
CA PRO A 269 8.89 14.95 0.63
C PRO A 269 8.82 13.49 1.13
N LEU A 270 9.96 12.85 1.33
CA LEU A 270 10.04 11.46 1.80
C LEU A 270 10.10 11.33 3.33
N LYS A 271 10.19 12.44 4.07
CA LYS A 271 10.16 12.41 5.54
C LYS A 271 8.87 11.74 6.05
N GLY A 272 9.02 10.70 6.90
CA GLY A 272 7.91 9.91 7.40
C GLY A 272 7.39 8.83 6.44
N ILE A 273 7.85 8.83 5.18
CA ILE A 273 7.55 7.82 4.16
C ILE A 273 8.74 6.86 4.00
N LEU A 274 9.93 7.41 3.90
CA LEU A 274 11.19 6.67 3.89
C LEU A 274 11.79 6.63 5.28
N GLY A 275 12.34 5.48 5.66
CA GLY A 275 13.14 5.28 6.85
C GLY A 275 14.54 4.81 6.51
N TYR A 276 15.42 4.84 7.49
CA TYR A 276 16.78 4.32 7.42
C TYR A 276 17.13 3.68 8.77
N SER A 277 17.81 2.55 8.75
CA SER A 277 18.30 1.84 9.96
C SER A 277 19.73 1.38 9.77
N ASP A 278 20.56 1.59 10.80
CA ASP A 278 21.90 0.99 10.98
C ASP A 278 21.88 -0.14 12.02
N GLU A 279 20.70 -0.59 12.44
CA GLU A 279 20.55 -1.66 13.42
C GLU A 279 20.41 -3.02 12.72
N PRO A 280 20.93 -4.12 13.29
CA PRO A 280 20.85 -5.46 12.72
C PRO A 280 19.46 -6.09 12.95
N LEU A 281 18.44 -5.54 12.31
CA LEU A 281 17.04 -5.90 12.48
C LEU A 281 16.57 -6.94 11.44
N VAL A 282 15.44 -7.58 11.74
CA VAL A 282 14.78 -8.56 10.88
C VAL A 282 13.32 -8.21 10.66
N SER A 283 12.62 -8.96 9.83
CA SER A 283 11.24 -8.64 9.43
C SER A 283 10.28 -8.39 10.59
N SER A 284 10.35 -9.14 11.67
CA SER A 284 9.47 -9.00 12.84
C SER A 284 9.62 -7.66 13.56
N ASP A 285 10.77 -7.01 13.46
CA ASP A 285 11.04 -5.72 14.11
C ASP A 285 10.36 -4.54 13.38
N TYR A 286 9.99 -4.73 12.12
CA TYR A 286 9.31 -3.74 11.28
C TYR A 286 7.79 -3.92 11.23
N GLN A 287 7.25 -4.89 11.97
CA GLN A 287 5.81 -5.10 12.05
C GLN A 287 5.12 -3.89 12.70
N GLY A 288 4.13 -3.33 12.03
CA GLY A 288 3.42 -2.14 12.50
C GLY A 288 4.16 -0.82 12.20
N ASP A 289 5.26 -0.84 11.46
CA ASP A 289 5.93 0.39 11.02
C ASP A 289 5.08 1.07 9.93
N PRO A 290 4.68 2.35 10.12
CA PRO A 290 3.84 3.05 9.16
C PRO A 290 4.59 3.55 7.92
N ARG A 291 5.92 3.49 7.90
CA ARG A 291 6.73 3.94 6.76
C ARG A 291 6.60 2.96 5.59
N SER A 292 6.68 3.47 4.38
CA SER A 292 6.52 2.68 3.15
C SER A 292 7.78 1.93 2.74
N SER A 293 8.95 2.42 3.13
CA SER A 293 10.26 1.97 2.65
C SER A 293 11.29 2.27 3.72
N ILE A 294 11.97 1.26 4.26
CA ILE A 294 12.97 1.44 5.32
C ILE A 294 14.26 0.81 4.85
N ILE A 295 15.25 1.64 4.56
CA ILE A 295 16.55 1.18 4.06
C ILE A 295 17.33 0.52 5.17
N ASP A 296 17.82 -0.69 4.90
CA ASP A 296 18.80 -1.41 5.72
C ASP A 296 20.20 -0.95 5.33
N GLY A 297 20.75 -0.02 6.10
CA GLY A 297 22.06 0.57 5.80
C GLY A 297 23.23 -0.41 5.92
N LEU A 298 23.09 -1.44 6.78
CA LEU A 298 24.11 -2.47 6.93
C LEU A 298 24.22 -3.39 5.72
N SER A 299 23.16 -3.46 4.90
CA SER A 299 23.07 -4.34 3.73
C SER A 299 23.40 -3.64 2.41
N THR A 300 23.81 -2.38 2.44
CA THR A 300 24.22 -1.65 1.23
C THR A 300 25.55 -2.16 0.69
N LEU A 301 25.55 -2.62 -0.56
CA LEU A 301 26.73 -3.15 -1.23
C LEU A 301 27.02 -2.38 -2.51
N VAL A 302 28.32 -2.16 -2.81
CA VAL A 302 28.77 -1.58 -4.07
C VAL A 302 29.85 -2.46 -4.68
N ILE A 303 29.72 -2.78 -5.97
CA ILE A 303 30.72 -3.53 -6.72
C ILE A 303 31.02 -2.83 -8.04
N GLY A 304 32.26 -2.86 -8.50
CA GLY A 304 32.68 -2.21 -9.76
C GLY A 304 32.52 -0.69 -9.73
N GLY A 305 32.29 -0.09 -8.57
CA GLY A 305 32.14 1.34 -8.38
C GLY A 305 30.72 1.88 -8.61
N ASN A 306 29.90 1.27 -9.48
CA ASN A 306 28.59 1.81 -9.82
C ASN A 306 27.43 0.79 -9.79
N MET A 307 27.70 -0.48 -9.54
CA MET A 307 26.66 -1.46 -9.28
C MET A 307 26.33 -1.47 -7.79
N VAL A 308 25.14 -1.05 -7.45
CA VAL A 308 24.65 -0.88 -6.07
C VAL A 308 23.56 -1.87 -5.78
N LYS A 309 23.61 -2.51 -4.62
CA LYS A 309 22.56 -3.34 -4.06
C LYS A 309 22.11 -2.76 -2.73
N ILE A 310 20.80 -2.62 -2.57
CA ILE A 310 20.17 -2.19 -1.32
C ILE A 310 19.04 -3.10 -0.91
N LEU A 311 18.75 -3.13 0.37
CA LEU A 311 17.54 -3.74 0.93
C LEU A 311 16.63 -2.65 1.51
N SER A 312 15.33 -2.79 1.25
CA SER A 312 14.30 -1.90 1.79
C SER A 312 13.16 -2.71 2.39
N TRP A 313 12.98 -2.60 3.70
CA TRP A 313 11.91 -3.23 4.47
C TRP A 313 10.60 -2.45 4.34
N TYR A 314 9.47 -3.13 4.42
CA TYR A 314 8.14 -2.52 4.48
C TYR A 314 7.12 -3.46 5.09
N ASP A 315 6.29 -2.94 5.99
CA ASP A 315 5.08 -3.65 6.39
C ASP A 315 4.06 -3.54 5.25
N ASN A 316 3.87 -4.64 4.53
CA ASN A 316 3.05 -4.68 3.31
C ASN A 316 1.54 -4.47 3.58
N GLU A 317 1.10 -4.55 4.82
CA GLU A 317 -0.28 -4.26 5.23
C GLU A 317 -0.38 -2.90 5.93
N TRP A 318 0.39 -2.68 7.00
CA TRP A 318 0.28 -1.48 7.82
C TRP A 318 0.84 -0.24 7.12
N GLY A 319 2.06 -0.30 6.60
CA GLY A 319 2.66 0.83 5.87
C GLY A 319 1.81 1.23 4.67
N PHE A 320 1.30 0.26 3.91
CA PHE A 320 0.42 0.53 2.77
C PHE A 320 -0.92 1.14 3.18
N SER A 321 -1.54 0.67 4.27
CA SER A 321 -2.81 1.20 4.77
C SER A 321 -2.67 2.65 5.26
N ASN A 322 -1.54 3.01 5.86
CA ASN A 322 -1.25 4.41 6.21
C ASN A 322 -1.16 5.30 4.96
N ARG A 323 -0.61 4.82 3.85
CA ARG A 323 -0.57 5.60 2.59
C ARG A 323 -1.96 5.84 1.99
N LEU A 324 -2.88 4.91 2.15
CA LEU A 324 -4.29 5.11 1.73
C LEU A 324 -4.95 6.24 2.55
N VAL A 325 -4.70 6.28 3.85
CA VAL A 325 -5.17 7.37 4.74
C VAL A 325 -4.54 8.70 4.34
N ASP A 326 -3.22 8.74 4.16
CA ASP A 326 -2.51 9.96 3.76
C ASP A 326 -2.99 10.49 2.41
N LEU A 327 -3.25 9.60 1.45
CA LEU A 327 -3.76 9.99 0.13
C LEU A 327 -5.16 10.59 0.22
N ALA A 328 -6.06 10.00 1.02
CA ALA A 328 -7.39 10.54 1.23
C ALA A 328 -7.35 11.94 1.87
N VAL A 329 -6.48 12.13 2.86
CA VAL A 329 -6.25 13.44 3.51
C VAL A 329 -5.64 14.46 2.52
N LEU A 330 -4.68 14.04 1.70
CA LEU A 330 -4.11 14.90 0.66
C LEU A 330 -5.17 15.39 -0.33
N MET A 331 -6.06 14.48 -0.75
CA MET A 331 -7.14 14.82 -1.70
C MET A 331 -8.09 15.85 -1.11
N ASP A 332 -8.47 15.71 0.17
CA ASP A 332 -9.30 16.71 0.88
C ASP A 332 -8.59 18.08 0.93
N LYS A 333 -7.32 18.11 1.28
CA LYS A 333 -6.53 19.36 1.38
C LYS A 333 -6.33 20.06 0.04
N LYS A 334 -6.25 19.33 -1.06
CA LYS A 334 -6.12 19.90 -2.41
C LYS A 334 -7.47 20.23 -3.08
N GLY A 335 -8.55 19.77 -2.51
CA GLY A 335 -9.91 19.84 -3.03
C GLY A 335 -10.41 18.51 -3.59
N LEU A 336 -11.73 18.24 -3.40
CA LEU A 336 -12.44 17.04 -3.85
C LEU A 336 -13.36 17.33 -5.01
#